data_6432edf0a25d107c6bf07410e62e40b7
#
_entry.id   6432edf0a25d107c6bf07410e62e40b7
#
_cell.length_a   1.000
_cell.length_b   1.000
_cell.length_c   1.000
_cell.angle_alpha   90.00
_cell.angle_beta   90.00
_cell.angle_gamma   90.00
#
_symmetry.space_group_name_H-M   'P 1'
#
loop_
_entity.id
_entity.type
_entity.pdbx_description
1 polymer ?
#
loop_
_entity_poly.entity_id
_entity_poly.type
_entity_poly.pdbx_seq_one_letter_code
_entity_poly.pdbx_strand_id
1 'polypeptide(L)'
;LIADEPTSALDVTVQRVILDHLQSLTREQGTAMLFITHDLGLAAERAEHLVVMHRGRVVESGPSLEILQEPRHPYTRRLVQAAPSLASQRIEAAHARGIKVTEDELLGAGLGATATDAVIRVENLTKVFSVRGAKGKAKELKAVDDVSFTLREGTTLALVGESGSGKSTVANIVLNLIDPTSGKVYHHGTDLSTLGKADLFALRRRLQ
;
A
#
# COMPACT_ATOMS: atom_id res chain seq x y z
N LEU A 1 -7.23 9.02 -0.57
CA LEU A 1 -7.63 8.40 0.69
C LEU A 1 -6.54 7.47 1.19
N ILE A 2 -6.19 7.53 2.48
CA ILE A 2 -5.30 6.59 3.13
C ILE A 2 -6.08 5.86 4.23
N ALA A 3 -6.22 4.55 4.09
CA ALA A 3 -6.94 3.70 5.02
C ALA A 3 -5.96 2.72 5.69
N ASP A 4 -5.55 3.02 6.93
CA ASP A 4 -4.62 2.19 7.70
C ASP A 4 -5.41 1.26 8.64
N GLU A 5 -5.44 -0.03 8.29
CA GLU A 5 -6.17 -1.10 8.98
C GLU A 5 -7.63 -0.72 9.35
N PRO A 6 -8.43 -0.20 8.41
CA PRO A 6 -9.71 0.47 8.72
C PRO A 6 -10.75 -0.45 9.37
N THR A 7 -10.51 -1.75 9.40
CA THR A 7 -11.47 -2.75 9.87
C THR A 7 -10.88 -3.75 10.88
N SER A 8 -9.68 -3.49 11.41
CA SER A 8 -8.92 -4.45 12.25
C SER A 8 -9.63 -4.87 13.57
N ALA A 9 -10.65 -4.11 14.01
CA ALA A 9 -11.39 -4.40 15.24
C ALA A 9 -12.86 -4.80 14.99
N LEU A 10 -13.24 -5.09 13.75
CA LEU A 10 -14.61 -5.36 13.35
C LEU A 10 -14.82 -6.82 12.99
N ASP A 11 -16.05 -7.31 13.17
CA ASP A 11 -16.45 -8.63 12.66
C ASP A 11 -16.50 -8.62 11.12
N VAL A 12 -16.38 -9.80 10.53
CA VAL A 12 -16.23 -9.99 9.06
C VAL A 12 -17.40 -9.37 8.28
N THR A 13 -18.61 -9.38 8.84
CA THR A 13 -19.79 -8.85 8.15
C THR A 13 -19.74 -7.33 8.09
N VAL A 14 -19.47 -6.68 9.21
CA VAL A 14 -19.34 -5.22 9.31
C VAL A 14 -18.13 -4.73 8.51
N GLN A 15 -17.01 -5.45 8.58
CA GLN A 15 -15.82 -5.18 7.79
C GLN A 15 -16.15 -5.10 6.29
N ARG A 16 -16.89 -6.08 5.78
CA ARG A 16 -17.27 -6.12 4.37
C ARG A 16 -18.13 -4.91 3.97
N VAL A 17 -19.14 -4.58 4.76
CA VAL A 17 -20.04 -3.44 4.48
C VAL A 17 -19.26 -2.12 4.43
N ILE A 18 -18.35 -1.90 5.38
CA ILE A 18 -17.54 -0.67 5.42
C ILE A 18 -16.59 -0.60 4.21
N LEU A 19 -15.94 -1.69 3.86
CA LEU A 19 -15.03 -1.70 2.73
C LEU A 19 -15.75 -1.56 1.39
N ASP A 20 -16.94 -2.16 1.23
CA ASP A 20 -17.79 -1.97 0.05
C ASP A 20 -18.20 -0.50 -0.09
N HIS A 21 -18.55 0.15 1.02
CA HIS A 21 -18.91 1.56 1.03
C HIS A 21 -17.72 2.46 0.67
N LEU A 22 -16.55 2.23 1.26
CA LEU A 22 -15.32 2.97 0.93
C LEU A 22 -14.97 2.82 -0.55
N GLN A 23 -15.06 1.61 -1.09
CA GLN A 23 -14.77 1.34 -2.49
C GLN A 23 -15.77 2.01 -3.45
N SER A 24 -17.06 2.06 -3.08
CA SER A 24 -18.07 2.80 -3.84
C SER A 24 -17.75 4.28 -3.88
N LEU A 25 -17.49 4.89 -2.73
CA LEU A 25 -17.17 6.31 -2.61
C LEU A 25 -15.90 6.69 -3.39
N THR A 26 -14.85 5.88 -3.31
CA THR A 26 -13.60 6.16 -4.04
C THR A 26 -13.79 6.07 -5.54
N ARG A 27 -14.58 5.10 -6.02
CA ARG A 27 -14.93 4.97 -7.44
C ARG A 27 -15.80 6.12 -7.95
N GLU A 28 -16.84 6.48 -7.20
CA GLU A 28 -17.74 7.58 -7.57
C GLU A 28 -17.02 8.94 -7.67
N GLN A 29 -16.02 9.14 -6.83
CA GLN A 29 -15.25 10.38 -6.77
C GLN A 29 -13.95 10.35 -7.59
N GLY A 30 -13.61 9.23 -8.21
CA GLY A 30 -12.31 9.05 -8.88
C GLY A 30 -11.11 9.17 -7.94
N THR A 31 -11.31 8.90 -6.64
CA THR A 31 -10.28 9.10 -5.61
C THR A 31 -9.34 7.90 -5.56
N ALA A 32 -8.03 8.16 -5.62
CA ALA A 32 -7.02 7.13 -5.38
C ALA A 32 -7.00 6.70 -3.90
N MET A 33 -6.83 5.39 -3.62
CA MET A 33 -6.79 4.85 -2.27
C MET A 33 -5.50 4.09 -1.99
N LEU A 34 -4.79 4.48 -0.92
CA LEU A 34 -3.74 3.68 -0.32
C LEU A 34 -4.37 2.87 0.82
N PHE A 35 -4.50 1.56 0.60
CA PHE A 35 -5.10 0.62 1.54
C PHE A 35 -4.03 -0.17 2.27
N ILE A 36 -3.95 -0.05 3.59
CA ILE A 36 -2.95 -0.73 4.43
C ILE A 36 -3.64 -1.81 5.24
N THR A 37 -3.14 -3.03 5.14
CA THR A 37 -3.67 -4.17 5.89
C THR A 37 -2.59 -5.23 6.09
N HIS A 38 -2.80 -6.13 7.05
CA HIS A 38 -2.03 -7.36 7.20
C HIS A 38 -2.70 -8.56 6.53
N ASP A 39 -3.94 -8.43 6.07
CA ASP A 39 -4.68 -9.46 5.36
C ASP A 39 -4.45 -9.34 3.85
N LEU A 40 -3.61 -10.24 3.32
CA LEU A 40 -3.27 -10.28 1.90
C LEU A 40 -4.50 -10.61 1.02
N GLY A 41 -5.39 -11.48 1.51
CA GLY A 41 -6.59 -11.84 0.78
C GLY A 41 -7.54 -10.67 0.61
N LEU A 42 -7.77 -9.93 1.69
CA LEU A 42 -8.58 -8.72 1.69
C LEU A 42 -7.97 -7.64 0.79
N ALA A 43 -6.64 -7.46 0.86
CA ALA A 43 -5.92 -6.52 0.02
C ALA A 43 -6.11 -6.83 -1.46
N ALA A 44 -5.97 -8.09 -1.84
CA ALA A 44 -6.10 -8.53 -3.22
C ALA A 44 -7.55 -8.49 -3.75
N GLU A 45 -8.53 -8.59 -2.87
CA GLU A 45 -9.94 -8.40 -3.23
C GLU A 45 -10.27 -6.94 -3.57
N ARG A 46 -9.55 -5.98 -2.97
CA ARG A 46 -9.89 -4.56 -2.96
C ARG A 46 -8.95 -3.68 -3.78
N ALA A 47 -7.74 -4.12 -4.03
CA ALA A 47 -6.72 -3.34 -4.72
C ALA A 47 -6.32 -3.96 -6.06
N GLU A 48 -6.06 -3.14 -7.04
CA GLU A 48 -5.50 -3.52 -8.32
C GLU A 48 -4.02 -3.88 -8.20
N HIS A 49 -3.32 -3.24 -7.27
CA HIS A 49 -1.87 -3.39 -7.06
C HIS A 49 -1.54 -3.70 -5.60
N LEU A 50 -0.62 -4.63 -5.39
CA LEU A 50 -0.09 -4.96 -4.08
C LEU A 50 1.37 -4.53 -3.94
N VAL A 51 1.71 -4.04 -2.76
CA VAL A 51 3.08 -3.82 -2.30
C VAL A 51 3.28 -4.60 -1.01
N VAL A 52 4.06 -5.66 -1.06
CA VAL A 52 4.33 -6.52 0.08
C VAL A 52 5.55 -6.01 0.83
N MET A 53 5.34 -5.69 2.11
CA MET A 53 6.41 -5.19 2.99
C MET A 53 6.83 -6.22 4.04
N HIS A 54 8.14 -6.37 4.21
CA HIS A 54 8.73 -7.16 5.28
C HIS A 54 9.95 -6.45 5.88
N ARG A 55 9.97 -6.29 7.19
CA ARG A 55 11.08 -5.64 7.93
C ARG A 55 11.51 -4.29 7.37
N GLY A 56 10.52 -3.46 7.02
CA GLY A 56 10.74 -2.11 6.53
C GLY A 56 11.06 -1.99 5.04
N ARG A 57 11.14 -3.09 4.30
CA ARG A 57 11.47 -3.12 2.87
C ARG A 57 10.31 -3.64 2.05
N VAL A 58 10.18 -3.18 0.82
CA VAL A 58 9.36 -3.82 -0.19
C VAL A 58 10.07 -5.09 -0.64
N VAL A 59 9.41 -6.23 -0.52
CA VAL A 59 9.95 -7.53 -0.94
C VAL A 59 9.33 -8.03 -2.24
N GLU A 60 8.11 -7.57 -2.54
CA GLU A 60 7.42 -7.86 -3.79
C GLU A 60 6.40 -6.78 -4.09
N SER A 61 6.19 -6.47 -5.38
CA SER A 61 5.19 -5.49 -5.82
C SER A 61 4.71 -5.86 -7.22
N GLY A 62 3.42 -5.69 -7.48
CA GLY A 62 2.81 -6.00 -8.78
C GLY A 62 1.29 -6.04 -8.75
N PRO A 63 0.66 -6.43 -9.87
CA PRO A 63 -0.78 -6.66 -9.92
C PRO A 63 -1.23 -7.68 -8.89
N SER A 64 -2.36 -7.41 -8.24
CA SER A 64 -2.85 -8.22 -7.11
C SER A 64 -3.03 -9.69 -7.47
N LEU A 65 -3.59 -9.97 -8.63
CA LEU A 65 -3.81 -11.34 -9.08
C LEU A 65 -2.50 -12.09 -9.35
N GLU A 66 -1.50 -11.43 -9.96
CA GLU A 66 -0.18 -12.04 -10.21
C GLU A 66 0.50 -12.45 -8.90
N ILE A 67 0.53 -11.54 -7.93
CA ILE A 67 1.16 -11.81 -6.62
C ILE A 67 0.46 -12.96 -5.88
N LEU A 68 -0.86 -13.11 -6.02
CA LEU A 68 -1.58 -14.22 -5.40
C LEU A 68 -1.37 -15.56 -6.12
N GLN A 69 -1.31 -15.56 -7.44
CA GLN A 69 -1.18 -16.76 -8.25
C GLN A 69 0.25 -17.28 -8.31
N GLU A 70 1.21 -16.37 -8.50
CA GLU A 70 2.63 -16.67 -8.69
C GLU A 70 3.54 -15.86 -7.77
N PRO A 71 3.39 -15.97 -6.43
CA PRO A 71 4.27 -15.24 -5.52
C PRO A 71 5.73 -15.68 -5.68
N ARG A 72 6.61 -14.73 -5.95
CA ARG A 72 8.03 -15.00 -6.23
C ARG A 72 8.86 -15.00 -4.95
N HIS A 73 8.60 -14.06 -4.05
CA HIS A 73 9.35 -13.94 -2.81
C HIS A 73 8.93 -14.98 -1.76
N PRO A 74 9.87 -15.64 -1.04
CA PRO A 74 9.54 -16.69 -0.05
C PRO A 74 8.60 -16.20 1.07
N TYR A 75 8.69 -14.94 1.45
CA TYR A 75 7.79 -14.33 2.44
C TYR A 75 6.36 -14.21 1.90
N THR A 76 6.20 -13.72 0.66
CA THR A 76 4.89 -13.61 0.01
C THR A 76 4.23 -14.98 -0.14
N ARG A 77 5.01 -16.00 -0.53
CA ARG A 77 4.52 -17.41 -0.60
C ARG A 77 3.95 -17.88 0.74
N ARG A 78 4.63 -17.57 1.84
CA ARG A 78 4.13 -17.91 3.19
C ARG A 78 2.86 -17.16 3.54
N LEU A 79 2.77 -15.85 3.19
CA LEU A 79 1.56 -15.06 3.41
C LEU A 79 0.37 -15.61 2.62
N VAL A 80 0.56 -15.95 1.34
CA VAL A 80 -0.49 -16.55 0.49
C VAL A 80 -0.94 -17.90 1.06
N GLN A 81 -0.01 -18.76 1.47
CA GLN A 81 -0.33 -20.06 2.07
C GLN A 81 -1.02 -19.96 3.44
N ALA A 82 -0.70 -18.93 4.22
CA ALA A 82 -1.29 -18.71 5.54
C ALA A 82 -2.64 -17.99 5.49
N ALA A 83 -3.05 -17.47 4.32
CA ALA A 83 -4.31 -16.78 4.11
C ALA A 83 -5.28 -17.68 3.32
N PRO A 84 -6.00 -18.63 3.97
CA PRO A 84 -7.06 -19.41 3.33
C PRO A 84 -8.29 -18.51 3.15
N SER A 85 -8.16 -17.46 2.38
CA SER A 85 -9.20 -16.45 2.25
C SER A 85 -10.06 -16.70 1.00
N LEU A 86 -11.22 -16.07 0.98
CA LEU A 86 -12.14 -15.98 -0.15
C LEU A 86 -11.47 -15.57 -1.48
N ALA A 87 -10.30 -14.97 -1.44
CA ALA A 87 -9.50 -14.63 -2.61
C ALA A 87 -9.03 -15.90 -3.35
N SER A 88 -8.60 -16.95 -2.65
CA SER A 88 -8.24 -18.24 -3.28
C SER A 88 -9.43 -18.85 -4.02
N GLN A 89 -10.63 -18.78 -3.43
CA GLN A 89 -11.86 -19.26 -4.06
C GLN A 89 -12.27 -18.42 -5.29
N ARG A 90 -12.02 -17.10 -5.27
CA ARG A 90 -12.29 -16.22 -6.42
C ARG A 90 -11.29 -16.44 -7.55
N ILE A 91 -10.03 -16.69 -7.25
CA ILE A 91 -9.00 -17.02 -8.23
C ILE A 91 -9.32 -18.35 -8.90
N GLU A 92 -9.69 -19.36 -8.13
CA GLU A 92 -10.15 -20.65 -8.65
C GLU A 92 -11.43 -20.52 -9.47
N ALA A 93 -12.39 -19.70 -9.03
CA ALA A 93 -13.63 -19.43 -9.74
C ALA A 93 -13.41 -18.62 -11.03
N ALA A 94 -12.43 -17.71 -11.07
CA ALA A 94 -12.04 -16.98 -12.28
C ALA A 94 -11.36 -17.91 -13.28
N HIS A 95 -10.47 -18.79 -12.85
CA HIS A 95 -9.85 -19.83 -13.68
C HIS A 95 -10.90 -20.84 -14.23
N ALA A 96 -11.84 -21.28 -13.39
CA ALA A 96 -12.92 -22.18 -13.79
C ALA A 96 -13.89 -21.57 -14.82
N ARG A 97 -13.99 -20.22 -14.87
CA ARG A 97 -14.80 -19.50 -15.86
C ARG A 97 -14.05 -19.19 -17.15
N GLY A 98 -12.81 -19.65 -17.31
CA GLY A 98 -12.01 -19.46 -18.51
C GLY A 98 -11.65 -18.00 -18.81
N ILE A 99 -11.71 -17.12 -17.83
CA ILE A 99 -11.22 -15.74 -17.94
C ILE A 99 -9.69 -15.84 -17.99
N LYS A 100 -9.17 -15.97 -19.22
CA LYS A 100 -7.76 -15.72 -19.48
C LYS A 100 -7.57 -14.21 -19.35
N VAL A 101 -7.01 -13.81 -18.22
CA VAL A 101 -6.44 -12.46 -18.10
C VAL A 101 -5.31 -12.40 -19.12
N THR A 102 -5.41 -11.51 -20.11
CA THR A 102 -4.37 -11.37 -21.12
C THR A 102 -3.09 -10.82 -20.48
N GLU A 103 -1.91 -11.14 -21.03
CA GLU A 103 -0.62 -10.64 -20.54
C GLU A 103 -0.61 -9.09 -20.45
N ASP A 104 -1.32 -8.39 -21.33
CA ASP A 104 -1.47 -6.93 -21.32
C ASP A 104 -2.33 -6.44 -20.14
N GLU A 105 -3.32 -7.22 -19.70
CA GLU A 105 -4.11 -6.93 -18.48
C GLU A 105 -3.34 -7.31 -17.21
N LEU A 106 -2.50 -8.36 -17.25
CA LEU A 106 -1.60 -8.78 -16.18
C LEU A 106 -0.41 -7.81 -16.01
N LEU A 107 0.15 -7.32 -17.11
CA LEU A 107 1.23 -6.35 -17.11
C LEU A 107 0.73 -4.93 -16.78
N GLY A 108 -0.56 -4.80 -16.41
CA GLY A 108 -1.22 -3.53 -16.13
C GLY A 108 -0.61 -2.49 -17.06
N ALA A 109 -1.23 -2.18 -18.18
CA ALA A 109 -0.76 -1.16 -19.11
C ALA A 109 -0.41 0.14 -18.38
N GLY A 110 0.69 0.14 -17.64
CA GLY A 110 0.92 1.15 -16.65
C GLY A 110 2.28 1.25 -16.04
N LEU A 111 3.20 0.34 -16.29
CA LEU A 111 4.61 0.60 -15.96
C LEU A 111 5.25 1.62 -16.93
N GLY A 112 4.52 2.03 -17.99
CA GLY A 112 4.91 3.06 -18.95
C GLY A 112 4.06 4.33 -18.90
N ALA A 113 3.12 4.49 -17.96
CA ALA A 113 2.36 5.73 -17.86
C ALA A 113 3.29 6.86 -17.37
N THR A 114 3.31 7.92 -18.15
CA THR A 114 4.03 9.16 -17.92
C THR A 114 3.80 9.68 -16.50
N ALA A 115 4.78 10.39 -15.93
CA ALA A 115 4.77 10.96 -14.59
C ALA A 115 3.54 11.84 -14.26
N THR A 116 2.67 12.08 -15.23
CA THR A 116 1.48 12.93 -15.16
C THR A 116 0.31 12.30 -14.39
N ASP A 117 0.23 10.96 -14.27
CA ASP A 117 -0.93 10.30 -13.66
C ASP A 117 -0.67 9.85 -12.20
N ALA A 118 0.51 10.13 -11.66
CA ALA A 118 0.86 9.80 -10.30
C ALA A 118 0.30 10.83 -9.31
N VAL A 119 -0.64 10.40 -8.45
CA VAL A 119 -1.12 11.22 -7.33
C VAL A 119 -0.08 11.25 -6.21
N ILE A 120 0.45 10.10 -5.84
CA ILE A 120 1.54 9.96 -4.87
C ILE A 120 2.68 9.17 -5.51
N ARG A 121 3.90 9.70 -5.39
CA ARG A 121 5.12 8.99 -5.75
C ARG A 121 6.09 9.03 -4.58
N VAL A 122 6.52 7.86 -4.16
CA VAL A 122 7.48 7.66 -3.06
C VAL A 122 8.78 7.14 -3.66
N GLU A 123 9.89 7.79 -3.34
CA GLU A 123 11.22 7.45 -3.88
C GLU A 123 12.24 7.23 -2.76
N ASN A 124 12.80 6.02 -2.72
CA ASN A 124 13.90 5.60 -1.84
C ASN A 124 13.69 5.98 -0.36
N LEU A 125 12.43 5.85 0.12
CA LEU A 125 12.01 6.31 1.43
C LEU A 125 12.67 5.48 2.53
N THR A 126 13.35 6.16 3.44
CA THR A 126 13.98 5.53 4.61
C THR A 126 13.60 6.29 5.87
N LYS A 127 13.28 5.56 6.96
CA LYS A 127 13.04 6.12 8.29
C LYS A 127 13.77 5.34 9.35
N VAL A 128 14.61 6.06 10.08
CA VAL A 128 15.33 5.55 11.25
C VAL A 128 14.83 6.28 12.49
N PHE A 129 14.46 5.51 13.51
CA PHE A 129 14.11 6.03 14.82
C PHE A 129 15.26 5.75 15.81
N SER A 130 15.59 6.73 16.65
CA SER A 130 16.48 6.51 17.77
C SER A 130 15.66 6.04 18.98
N VAL A 131 15.84 4.80 19.39
CA VAL A 131 15.14 4.17 20.52
C VAL A 131 16.11 4.01 21.69
N ARG A 132 15.71 4.39 22.91
CA ARG A 132 16.51 4.16 24.12
C ARG A 132 16.60 2.66 24.40
N GLY A 133 17.79 2.10 24.29
CA GLY A 133 18.04 0.72 24.68
C GLY A 133 18.12 0.52 26.19
N ALA A 134 18.00 -0.73 26.64
CA ALA A 134 17.93 -1.15 28.05
C ALA A 134 19.16 -0.76 28.95
N LYS A 135 20.22 -0.18 28.40
CA LYS A 135 21.40 0.29 29.11
C LYS A 135 21.74 1.77 28.82
N GLY A 136 20.73 2.58 28.45
CA GLY A 136 20.95 4.00 28.18
C GLY A 136 21.66 4.32 26.86
N LYS A 137 22.06 3.32 26.09
CA LYS A 137 22.61 3.51 24.73
C LYS A 137 21.47 3.65 23.73
N ALA A 138 21.51 4.70 22.91
CA ALA A 138 20.58 4.84 21.80
C ALA A 138 20.81 3.67 20.81
N LYS A 139 19.72 2.99 20.43
CA LYS A 139 19.71 1.99 19.38
C LYS A 139 18.92 2.54 18.19
N GLU A 140 19.49 2.45 17.01
CA GLU A 140 18.78 2.81 15.79
C GLU A 140 17.85 1.68 15.36
N LEU A 141 16.60 2.04 15.09
CA LEU A 141 15.59 1.18 14.50
C LEU A 141 15.24 1.70 13.12
N LYS A 142 15.67 1.00 12.08
CA LYS A 142 15.28 1.30 10.71
C LYS A 142 13.87 0.72 10.47
N ALA A 143 12.85 1.56 10.59
CA ALA A 143 11.45 1.17 10.44
C ALA A 143 11.01 1.10 8.97
N VAL A 144 11.62 1.91 8.10
CA VAL A 144 11.45 1.92 6.63
C VAL A 144 12.82 1.97 6.00
N ASP A 145 13.08 1.15 5.00
CA ASP A 145 14.38 0.97 4.37
C ASP A 145 14.24 0.87 2.86
N ASP A 146 14.54 1.96 2.17
CA ASP A 146 14.57 2.08 0.70
C ASP A 146 13.24 1.67 0.01
N VAL A 147 12.12 2.24 0.49
CA VAL A 147 10.79 1.96 -0.04
C VAL A 147 10.44 2.92 -1.17
N SER A 148 10.03 2.37 -2.33
CA SER A 148 9.55 3.14 -3.48
C SER A 148 8.27 2.53 -4.03
N PHE A 149 7.30 3.37 -4.37
CA PHE A 149 6.05 3.00 -5.06
C PHE A 149 5.36 4.21 -5.65
N THR A 150 4.38 3.96 -6.53
CA THR A 150 3.56 5.00 -7.15
C THR A 150 2.08 4.66 -7.00
N LEU A 151 1.29 5.60 -6.50
CA LEU A 151 -0.16 5.54 -6.45
C LEU A 151 -0.73 6.42 -7.56
N ARG A 152 -1.59 5.84 -8.40
CA ARG A 152 -2.20 6.52 -9.55
C ARG A 152 -3.60 7.03 -9.21
N GLU A 153 -4.04 8.02 -9.96
CA GLU A 153 -5.39 8.57 -9.84
C GLU A 153 -6.45 7.49 -10.10
N GLY A 154 -7.51 7.46 -9.29
CA GLY A 154 -8.62 6.53 -9.42
C GLY A 154 -8.30 5.06 -9.14
N THR A 155 -7.06 4.73 -8.72
CA THR A 155 -6.66 3.34 -8.41
C THR A 155 -6.52 3.10 -6.92
N THR A 156 -6.63 1.84 -6.52
CA THR A 156 -6.33 1.38 -5.16
C THR A 156 -5.01 0.62 -5.14
N LEU A 157 -4.04 1.09 -4.33
CA LEU A 157 -2.80 0.41 -4.05
C LEU A 157 -2.82 -0.11 -2.62
N ALA A 158 -2.64 -1.41 -2.43
CA ALA A 158 -2.56 -1.99 -1.10
C ALA A 158 -1.11 -2.20 -0.64
N LEU A 159 -0.83 -1.75 0.58
CA LEU A 159 0.43 -1.96 1.27
C LEU A 159 0.23 -3.04 2.34
N VAL A 160 0.81 -4.21 2.13
CA VAL A 160 0.58 -5.41 2.94
C VAL A 160 1.85 -5.90 3.64
N GLY A 161 1.69 -6.57 4.77
CA GLY A 161 2.78 -7.16 5.55
C GLY A 161 2.39 -7.35 7.01
N GLU A 162 3.20 -8.10 7.76
CA GLU A 162 2.98 -8.33 9.19
C GLU A 162 3.00 -7.03 10.02
N SER A 163 2.48 -7.11 11.26
CA SER A 163 2.61 -6.01 12.22
C SER A 163 4.08 -5.66 12.44
N GLY A 164 4.40 -4.35 12.50
CA GLY A 164 5.78 -3.88 12.62
C GLY A 164 6.61 -3.89 11.33
N SER A 165 6.05 -4.23 10.17
CA SER A 165 6.78 -4.19 8.89
C SER A 165 7.03 -2.78 8.34
N GLY A 166 6.53 -1.72 8.99
CA GLY A 166 6.76 -0.32 8.61
C GLY A 166 5.62 0.37 7.86
N LYS A 167 4.50 -0.31 7.58
CA LYS A 167 3.36 0.21 6.80
C LYS A 167 2.81 1.54 7.33
N SER A 168 2.43 1.57 8.62
CA SER A 168 1.91 2.79 9.24
C SER A 168 2.95 3.91 9.29
N THR A 169 4.25 3.57 9.37
CA THR A 169 5.32 4.56 9.27
C THR A 169 5.35 5.19 7.87
N VAL A 170 5.23 4.38 6.82
CA VAL A 170 5.11 4.87 5.43
C VAL A 170 3.89 5.77 5.29
N ALA A 171 2.71 5.35 5.77
CA ALA A 171 1.49 6.16 5.73
C ALA A 171 1.68 7.53 6.41
N ASN A 172 2.26 7.54 7.61
CA ASN A 172 2.52 8.77 8.35
C ASN A 172 3.49 9.71 7.62
N ILE A 173 4.48 9.17 6.89
CA ILE A 173 5.39 9.98 6.08
C ILE A 173 4.65 10.54 4.85
N VAL A 174 3.84 9.73 4.17
CA VAL A 174 3.04 10.15 3.00
C VAL A 174 2.05 11.25 3.39
N LEU A 175 1.43 11.16 4.58
CA LEU A 175 0.58 12.20 5.15
C LEU A 175 1.38 13.43 5.67
N ASN A 176 2.71 13.37 5.57
CA ASN A 176 3.62 14.39 6.13
C ASN A 176 3.36 14.69 7.62
N LEU A 177 3.05 13.63 8.40
CA LEU A 177 2.93 13.69 9.86
C LEU A 177 4.27 13.49 10.55
N ILE A 178 5.18 12.76 9.91
CA ILE A 178 6.57 12.56 10.34
C ILE A 178 7.51 12.73 9.15
N ASP A 179 8.69 13.32 9.38
CA ASP A 179 9.70 13.50 8.34
C ASP A 179 10.43 12.19 8.06
N PRO A 180 10.77 11.88 6.80
CA PRO A 180 11.67 10.79 6.45
C PRO A 180 13.10 11.08 6.95
N THR A 181 13.92 10.04 7.12
CA THR A 181 15.37 10.21 7.32
C THR A 181 16.07 10.48 5.98
N SER A 182 15.61 9.82 4.91
CA SER A 182 16.01 10.09 3.52
C SER A 182 14.92 9.63 2.56
N GLY A 183 15.07 9.98 1.28
CA GLY A 183 14.06 9.74 0.25
C GLY A 183 13.08 10.90 0.13
N LYS A 184 12.13 10.79 -0.78
CA LYS A 184 11.18 11.86 -1.11
C LYS A 184 9.78 11.33 -1.33
N VAL A 185 8.81 12.18 -1.04
CA VAL A 185 7.39 11.96 -1.35
C VAL A 185 6.91 13.12 -2.22
N TYR A 186 6.29 12.78 -3.34
CA TYR A 186 5.69 13.74 -4.26
C TYR A 186 4.18 13.57 -4.27
N HIS A 187 3.47 14.69 -4.32
CA HIS A 187 2.03 14.76 -4.56
C HIS A 187 1.77 15.55 -5.83
N HIS A 188 1.16 14.92 -6.84
CA HIS A 188 1.00 15.48 -8.18
C HIS A 188 2.28 16.14 -8.71
N GLY A 189 3.42 15.47 -8.56
CA GLY A 189 4.73 15.94 -9.01
C GLY A 189 5.41 16.96 -8.10
N THR A 190 4.73 17.48 -7.07
CA THR A 190 5.30 18.43 -6.11
C THR A 190 5.97 17.69 -4.95
N ASP A 191 7.27 17.95 -4.72
CA ASP A 191 8.03 17.42 -3.58
C ASP A 191 7.50 18.00 -2.26
N LEU A 192 6.96 17.16 -1.37
CA LEU A 192 6.36 17.58 -0.11
C LEU A 192 7.35 18.28 0.83
N SER A 193 8.65 17.97 0.72
CA SER A 193 9.69 18.58 1.55
C SER A 193 9.94 20.05 1.24
N THR A 194 9.50 20.52 0.06
CA THR A 194 9.67 21.92 -0.39
C THR A 194 8.50 22.84 -0.01
N LEU A 195 7.40 22.26 0.49
CA LEU A 195 6.17 23.00 0.81
C LEU A 195 6.26 23.74 2.14
N GLY A 196 5.78 24.96 2.16
CA GLY A 196 5.60 25.73 3.39
C GLY A 196 4.45 25.20 4.27
N LYS A 197 4.42 25.60 5.55
CA LYS A 197 3.39 25.16 6.51
C LYS A 197 1.95 25.42 6.04
N ALA A 198 1.70 26.54 5.36
CA ALA A 198 0.38 26.90 4.84
C ALA A 198 -0.06 25.95 3.71
N ASP A 199 0.87 25.64 2.77
CA ASP A 199 0.61 24.76 1.64
C ASP A 199 0.42 23.31 2.09
N LEU A 200 1.21 22.85 3.07
CA LEU A 200 1.04 21.55 3.71
C LEU A 200 -0.30 21.42 4.43
N PHE A 201 -0.78 22.49 5.09
CA PHE A 201 -2.09 22.47 5.72
C PHE A 201 -3.22 22.40 4.69
N ALA A 202 -3.10 23.11 3.57
CA ALA A 202 -4.05 23.03 2.46
C ALA A 202 -4.03 21.63 1.79
N LEU A 203 -2.85 21.04 1.64
CA LEU A 203 -2.66 19.70 1.07
C LEU A 203 -3.28 18.63 1.95
N ARG A 204 -3.11 18.68 3.27
CA ARG A 204 -3.69 17.70 4.22
C ARG A 204 -5.21 17.60 4.14
N ARG A 205 -5.91 18.62 3.67
CA ARG A 205 -7.35 18.57 3.40
C ARG A 205 -7.71 17.69 2.20
N ARG A 206 -6.74 17.41 1.33
CA ARG A 206 -6.88 16.55 0.15
C ARG A 206 -6.35 15.14 0.39
N LEU A 207 -5.44 14.99 1.36
CA LEU A 207 -4.89 13.72 1.82
C LEU A 207 -5.64 13.33 3.10
N GLN A 208 -6.68 12.52 2.99
CA GLN A 208 -7.41 11.96 4.12
C GLN A 208 -7.27 10.45 4.15
#